data_77da4f97203d421a869ccd17fa0a7243
#
_entry.id   77da4f97203d421a869ccd17fa0a7243
#
_cell.length_a   1.000
_cell.length_b   1.000
_cell.length_c   1.000
_cell.angle_alpha   90.00
_cell.angle_beta   90.00
_cell.angle_gamma   90.00
#
_symmetry.space_group_name_H-M   'P 1'
#
loop_
_entity.id
_entity.type
_entity.pdbx_description
1 polymer ?
#
loop_
_entity_poly.entity_id
_entity_poly.type
_entity_poly.pdbx_seq_one_letter_code
_entity_poly.pdbx_strand_id
1 'polypeptide(L)'
;MPDTIRSVLNNPAARRVVSGAIEPPARLLLRMHVSPDAVTLGGTLAVVVVALVFLPQGWFVPAVIILFVLAFSDLLDGTMARMAGTSGPWGNFLDATLDRIGDGAIFGALALYGAFHGQPWITAAATLA
;
A
#
# COMPACT_ATOMS: atom_id res chain seq x y z
N MET A 1 7.54 7.83 -20.82
CA MET A 1 8.41 7.15 -19.87
C MET A 1 9.82 7.13 -20.42
N PRO A 2 10.83 7.56 -19.69
CA PRO A 2 12.21 7.55 -20.17
C PRO A 2 12.64 6.13 -20.55
N ASP A 3 13.42 6.00 -21.63
CA ASP A 3 13.90 4.68 -22.12
C ASP A 3 14.74 3.94 -21.08
N THR A 4 15.43 4.66 -20.22
CA THR A 4 16.22 4.12 -19.11
C THR A 4 15.34 3.31 -18.13
N ILE A 5 14.17 3.81 -17.78
CA ILE A 5 13.23 3.10 -16.89
C ILE A 5 12.67 1.86 -17.57
N ARG A 6 12.34 1.96 -18.85
CA ARG A 6 11.89 0.80 -19.64
C ARG A 6 12.97 -0.28 -19.73
N SER A 7 14.21 0.12 -19.92
CA SER A 7 15.32 -0.83 -20.00
C SER A 7 15.57 -1.54 -18.67
N VAL A 8 15.44 -0.82 -17.54
CA VAL A 8 15.55 -1.41 -16.20
C VAL A 8 14.39 -2.39 -15.93
N LEU A 9 13.17 -2.00 -16.27
CA LEU A 9 11.98 -2.85 -16.06
C LEU A 9 11.99 -4.10 -16.97
N ASN A 10 12.62 -4.00 -18.14
CA ASN A 10 12.76 -5.12 -19.07
C ASN A 10 14.03 -5.95 -18.84
N ASN A 11 14.88 -5.53 -17.91
CA ASN A 11 16.09 -6.29 -17.60
C ASN A 11 15.73 -7.62 -16.94
N PRO A 12 16.10 -8.76 -17.54
CA PRO A 12 15.78 -10.07 -16.97
C PRO A 12 16.39 -10.31 -15.59
N ALA A 13 17.54 -9.68 -15.29
CA ALA A 13 18.15 -9.78 -13.96
C ALA A 13 17.33 -9.04 -12.90
N ALA A 14 16.86 -7.81 -13.18
CA ALA A 14 15.98 -7.06 -12.27
C ALA A 14 14.66 -7.78 -12.03
N ARG A 15 14.07 -8.35 -13.08
CA ARG A 15 12.85 -9.16 -12.97
C ARG A 15 13.06 -10.41 -12.12
N ARG A 16 14.20 -11.07 -12.24
CA ARG A 16 14.54 -12.24 -11.43
C ARG A 16 14.71 -11.91 -9.96
N VAL A 17 15.35 -10.78 -9.65
CA VAL A 17 15.53 -10.32 -8.26
C VAL A 17 14.19 -9.98 -7.63
N VAL A 18 13.35 -9.23 -8.30
CA VAL A 18 12.01 -8.86 -7.81
C VAL A 18 11.13 -10.09 -7.66
N SER A 19 11.07 -10.94 -8.68
CA SER A 19 10.30 -12.18 -8.64
C SER A 19 10.81 -13.12 -7.55
N GLY A 20 12.13 -13.27 -7.42
CA GLY A 20 12.75 -14.12 -6.40
C GLY A 20 12.49 -13.67 -4.96
N ALA A 21 12.25 -12.36 -4.74
CA ALA A 21 11.93 -11.82 -3.42
C ALA A 21 10.43 -11.88 -3.08
N ILE A 22 9.54 -11.72 -4.07
CA ILE A 22 8.10 -11.56 -3.89
C ILE A 22 7.33 -12.87 -4.14
N GLU A 23 7.73 -13.66 -5.13
CA GLU A 23 7.03 -14.90 -5.48
C GLU A 23 6.98 -15.96 -4.37
N PRO A 24 8.06 -16.24 -3.61
CA PRO A 24 8.00 -17.25 -2.56
C PRO A 24 6.95 -16.96 -1.47
N PRO A 25 6.87 -15.74 -0.89
CA PRO A 25 5.81 -15.42 0.06
C PRO A 25 4.42 -15.41 -0.59
N ALA A 26 4.29 -14.97 -1.85
CA ALA A 26 3.03 -15.01 -2.58
C ALA A 26 2.53 -16.45 -2.78
N ARG A 27 3.43 -17.37 -3.15
CA ARG A 27 3.10 -18.80 -3.27
C ARG A 27 2.69 -19.42 -1.95
N LEU A 28 3.35 -19.05 -0.85
CA LEU A 28 3.03 -19.55 0.47
C LEU A 28 1.60 -19.12 0.86
N LEU A 29 1.25 -17.85 0.66
CA LEU A 29 -0.08 -17.33 0.95
C LEU A 29 -1.15 -17.99 0.10
N LEU A 30 -0.89 -18.23 -1.18
CA LEU A 30 -1.82 -18.97 -2.06
C LEU A 30 -2.00 -20.42 -1.62
N ARG A 31 -0.94 -21.08 -1.16
CA ARG A 31 -1.01 -22.43 -0.59
C ARG A 31 -1.84 -22.49 0.68
N MET A 32 -1.86 -21.41 1.46
CA MET A 32 -2.68 -21.29 2.65
C MET A 32 -4.14 -20.91 2.33
N HIS A 33 -4.54 -20.94 1.06
CA HIS A 33 -5.87 -20.54 0.58
C HIS A 33 -6.27 -19.10 0.91
N VAL A 34 -5.28 -18.20 1.04
CA VAL A 34 -5.51 -16.77 1.19
C VAL A 34 -5.75 -16.15 -0.19
N SER A 35 -6.89 -15.50 -0.38
CA SER A 35 -7.18 -14.83 -1.64
C SER A 35 -6.41 -13.50 -1.78
N PRO A 36 -6.06 -13.06 -3.01
CA PRO A 36 -5.48 -11.74 -3.23
C PRO A 36 -6.35 -10.60 -2.68
N ASP A 37 -7.65 -10.70 -2.82
CA ASP A 37 -8.60 -9.71 -2.31
C ASP A 37 -8.55 -9.61 -0.78
N ALA A 38 -8.38 -10.72 -0.08
CA ALA A 38 -8.22 -10.74 1.37
C ALA A 38 -6.94 -10.03 1.81
N VAL A 39 -5.84 -10.19 1.08
CA VAL A 39 -4.57 -9.48 1.34
C VAL A 39 -4.75 -7.99 1.11
N THR A 40 -5.39 -7.59 0.02
CA THR A 40 -5.67 -6.19 -0.30
C THR A 40 -6.55 -5.53 0.77
N LEU A 41 -7.65 -6.17 1.16
CA LEU A 41 -8.55 -5.67 2.20
C LEU A 41 -7.84 -5.58 3.56
N GLY A 42 -7.11 -6.61 3.95
CA GLY A 42 -6.36 -6.64 5.20
C GLY A 42 -5.27 -5.56 5.24
N GLY A 43 -4.54 -5.38 4.13
CA GLY A 43 -3.53 -4.34 3.98
C GLY A 43 -4.12 -2.93 4.10
N THR A 44 -5.23 -2.66 3.44
CA THR A 44 -5.93 -1.36 3.52
C THR A 44 -6.44 -1.09 4.93
N LEU A 45 -7.06 -2.09 5.56
CA LEU A 45 -7.52 -1.95 6.95
C LEU A 45 -6.35 -1.63 7.88
N ALA A 46 -5.21 -2.28 7.71
CA ALA A 46 -4.00 -2.00 8.48
C ALA A 46 -3.48 -0.58 8.24
N VAL A 47 -3.48 -0.09 7.00
CA VAL A 47 -3.12 1.30 6.67
C VAL A 47 -4.04 2.29 7.40
N VAL A 48 -5.34 2.07 7.35
CA VAL A 48 -6.32 2.93 8.02
C VAL A 48 -6.09 2.95 9.53
N VAL A 49 -5.93 1.80 10.15
CA VAL A 49 -5.69 1.68 11.60
C VAL A 49 -4.39 2.37 12.00
N VAL A 50 -3.29 2.09 11.29
CA VAL A 50 -1.98 2.69 11.57
C VAL A 50 -2.04 4.22 11.40
N ALA A 51 -2.64 4.69 10.32
CA ALA A 51 -2.76 6.12 10.07
C ALA A 51 -3.56 6.82 11.18
N LEU A 52 -4.72 6.30 11.54
CA LEU A 52 -5.61 6.92 12.54
C LEU A 52 -5.09 6.80 13.98
N VAL A 53 -4.28 5.80 14.28
CA VAL A 53 -3.73 5.59 15.63
C VAL A 53 -2.42 6.34 15.82
N PHE A 54 -1.48 6.21 14.88
CA PHE A 54 -0.11 6.73 15.07
C PHE A 54 0.05 8.19 14.65
N LEU A 55 -0.53 8.59 13.52
CA LEU A 55 -0.32 9.94 12.98
C LEU A 55 -0.89 11.05 13.88
N PRO A 56 -2.11 10.95 14.42
CA PRO A 56 -2.63 12.00 15.31
C PRO A 56 -1.83 12.15 16.59
N GLN A 57 -1.14 11.12 17.03
CA GLN A 57 -0.28 11.15 18.22
C GLN A 57 1.12 11.70 17.93
N GLY A 58 1.45 11.99 16.68
CA GLY A 58 2.77 12.47 16.28
C GLY A 58 3.83 11.38 16.15
N TRP A 59 3.44 10.12 16.15
CA TRP A 59 4.35 8.99 16.02
C TRP A 59 4.65 8.71 14.55
N PHE A 60 5.30 9.67 13.91
CA PHE A 60 5.56 9.60 12.47
C PHE A 60 6.55 8.53 12.07
N VAL A 61 7.62 8.34 12.85
CA VAL A 61 8.67 7.35 12.51
C VAL A 61 8.12 5.92 12.51
N PRO A 62 7.46 5.42 13.58
CA PRO A 62 6.83 4.12 13.54
C PRO A 62 5.75 4.02 12.45
N ALA A 63 4.95 5.07 12.26
CA ALA A 63 3.92 5.09 11.23
C ALA A 63 4.50 4.92 9.83
N VAL A 64 5.54 5.66 9.49
CA VAL A 64 6.20 5.58 8.18
C VAL A 64 6.80 4.20 7.95
N ILE A 65 7.46 3.62 8.95
CA ILE A 65 8.04 2.28 8.84
C ILE A 65 6.95 1.23 8.57
N ILE A 66 5.86 1.27 9.34
CA ILE A 66 4.76 0.31 9.18
C ILE A 66 4.05 0.51 7.84
N LEU A 67 3.78 1.75 7.45
CA LEU A 67 3.15 2.07 6.16
C LEU A 67 4.03 1.64 4.98
N PHE A 68 5.34 1.76 5.11
CA PHE A 68 6.28 1.29 4.09
C PHE A 68 6.22 -0.24 3.94
N VAL A 69 6.19 -0.97 5.05
CA VAL A 69 6.01 -2.44 5.05
C VAL A 69 4.67 -2.81 4.43
N LEU A 70 3.61 -2.09 4.75
CA LEU A 70 2.27 -2.33 4.17
C LEU A 70 2.23 -2.03 2.67
N ALA A 71 2.94 -1.00 2.21
CA ALA A 71 3.08 -0.73 0.77
C ALA A 71 3.76 -1.89 0.03
N PHE A 72 4.66 -2.59 0.69
CA PHE A 72 5.26 -3.81 0.15
C PHE A 72 4.24 -4.93 -0.04
N SER A 73 3.20 -4.96 0.80
CA SER A 73 2.09 -5.93 0.68
C SER A 73 1.27 -5.72 -0.60
N ASP A 74 1.18 -4.50 -1.12
CA ASP A 74 0.49 -4.22 -2.39
C ASP A 74 1.18 -4.88 -3.58
N LEU A 75 2.52 -4.98 -3.54
CA LEU A 75 3.27 -5.74 -4.53
C LEU A 75 2.98 -7.24 -4.42
N LEU A 76 2.79 -7.71 -3.20
CA LEU A 76 2.52 -9.11 -2.91
C LEU A 76 1.14 -9.53 -3.43
N ASP A 77 0.09 -8.75 -3.17
CA ASP A 77 -1.28 -9.07 -3.61
C ASP A 77 -1.40 -9.01 -5.14
N GLY A 78 -0.75 -8.06 -5.80
CA GLY A 78 -0.68 -7.99 -7.26
C GLY A 78 0.01 -9.22 -7.86
N THR A 79 1.09 -9.69 -7.24
CA THR A 79 1.79 -10.93 -7.65
C THR A 79 0.90 -12.15 -7.43
N MET A 80 0.21 -12.24 -6.29
CA MET A 80 -0.74 -13.31 -6.00
C MET A 80 -1.87 -13.37 -7.02
N ALA A 81 -2.45 -12.22 -7.39
CA ALA A 81 -3.50 -12.15 -8.39
C ALA A 81 -3.04 -12.64 -9.76
N ARG A 82 -1.83 -12.29 -10.17
CA ARG A 82 -1.24 -12.77 -11.42
C ARG A 82 -0.99 -14.26 -11.39
N MET A 83 -0.44 -14.80 -10.31
CA MET A 83 -0.15 -16.23 -10.15
C MET A 83 -1.43 -17.07 -10.09
N ALA A 84 -2.49 -16.53 -9.48
CA ALA A 84 -3.77 -17.20 -9.39
C ALA A 84 -4.63 -17.05 -10.65
N GLY A 85 -4.20 -16.23 -11.63
CA GLY A 85 -4.98 -15.94 -12.83
C GLY A 85 -6.24 -15.13 -12.58
N THR A 86 -6.32 -14.43 -11.44
CA THR A 86 -7.48 -13.63 -11.02
C THR A 86 -7.33 -12.13 -11.27
N SER A 87 -6.20 -11.71 -11.85
CA SER A 87 -6.00 -10.32 -12.23
C SER A 87 -7.00 -9.92 -13.32
N GLY A 88 -7.71 -8.81 -13.13
CA GLY A 88 -8.73 -8.36 -14.06
C GLY A 88 -9.41 -7.07 -13.60
N PRO A 89 -10.50 -6.65 -14.30
CA PRO A 89 -11.18 -5.39 -14.00
C PRO A 89 -11.67 -5.25 -12.56
N TRP A 90 -12.15 -6.32 -11.96
CA TRP A 90 -12.61 -6.31 -10.57
C TRP A 90 -11.46 -6.03 -9.59
N GLY A 91 -10.34 -6.73 -9.73
CA GLY A 91 -9.16 -6.51 -8.90
C GLY A 91 -8.63 -5.09 -9.04
N ASN A 92 -8.57 -4.56 -10.26
CA ASN A 92 -8.14 -3.19 -10.51
C ASN A 92 -9.09 -2.16 -9.88
N PHE A 93 -10.38 -2.39 -9.95
CA PHE A 93 -11.39 -1.53 -9.31
C PHE A 93 -11.25 -1.55 -7.80
N LEU A 94 -11.12 -2.73 -7.22
CA LEU A 94 -10.97 -2.90 -5.77
C LEU A 94 -9.71 -2.20 -5.28
N ASP A 95 -8.56 -2.43 -5.95
CA ASP A 95 -7.28 -1.80 -5.64
C ASP A 95 -7.38 -0.27 -5.67
N ALA A 96 -7.90 0.29 -6.75
CA ALA A 96 -8.05 1.74 -6.90
C ALA A 96 -8.97 2.35 -5.83
N THR A 97 -10.04 1.64 -5.45
CA THR A 97 -10.97 2.08 -4.42
C THR A 97 -10.32 2.06 -3.04
N LEU A 98 -9.63 0.97 -2.72
CA LEU A 98 -8.97 0.80 -1.41
C LEU A 98 -7.78 1.74 -1.26
N ASP A 99 -7.04 2.03 -2.33
CA ASP A 99 -5.99 3.05 -2.33
C ASP A 99 -6.55 4.42 -1.94
N ARG A 100 -7.70 4.79 -2.48
CA ARG A 100 -8.36 6.05 -2.14
C ARG A 100 -8.81 6.10 -0.69
N ILE A 101 -9.29 4.99 -0.15
CA ILE A 101 -9.65 4.89 1.27
C ILE A 101 -8.39 5.04 2.14
N GLY A 102 -7.29 4.38 1.79
CA GLY A 102 -6.02 4.49 2.48
C GLY A 102 -5.47 5.93 2.46
N ASP A 103 -5.46 6.58 1.30
CA ASP A 103 -5.04 7.97 1.14
C ASP A 103 -5.91 8.91 2.01
N GLY A 104 -7.21 8.74 1.96
CA GLY A 104 -8.15 9.50 2.78
C GLY A 104 -7.91 9.34 4.28
N ALA A 105 -7.58 8.14 4.72
CA ALA A 105 -7.23 7.88 6.11
C ALA A 105 -5.93 8.57 6.53
N ILE A 106 -4.90 8.53 5.68
CA ILE A 106 -3.61 9.19 5.95
C ILE A 106 -3.79 10.71 6.02
N PHE A 107 -4.43 11.31 5.02
CA PHE A 107 -4.66 12.76 5.01
C PHE A 107 -5.60 13.20 6.13
N GLY A 108 -6.65 12.44 6.40
CA GLY A 108 -7.55 12.70 7.53
C GLY A 108 -6.83 12.63 8.88
N ALA A 109 -5.95 11.66 9.05
CA ALA A 109 -5.14 11.53 10.27
C ALA A 109 -4.14 12.69 10.43
N LEU A 110 -3.53 13.16 9.34
CA LEU A 110 -2.66 14.34 9.36
C LEU A 110 -3.44 15.62 9.67
N ALA A 111 -4.67 15.75 9.16
CA ALA A 111 -5.56 16.86 9.49
C ALA A 111 -5.90 16.88 11.00
N LEU A 112 -6.19 15.71 11.57
CA LEU A 112 -6.40 15.54 13.01
C LEU A 112 -5.16 15.90 13.82
N TYR A 113 -3.99 15.47 13.38
CA TYR A 113 -2.73 15.85 14.01
C TYR A 113 -2.57 17.38 14.06
N GLY A 114 -2.77 18.04 12.93
CA GLY A 114 -2.69 19.50 12.85
C GLY A 114 -3.69 20.20 13.78
N ALA A 115 -4.91 19.67 13.85
CA ALA A 115 -5.95 20.21 14.73
C ALA A 115 -5.61 20.03 16.22
N PHE A 116 -5.14 18.85 16.62
CA PHE A 116 -4.82 18.55 18.02
C PHE A 116 -3.56 19.27 18.52
N HIS A 117 -2.61 19.55 17.64
CA HIS A 117 -1.34 20.18 18.00
C HIS A 117 -1.28 21.68 17.66
N GLY A 118 -2.42 22.28 17.31
CA GLY A 118 -2.49 23.71 17.00
C GLY A 118 -1.69 24.11 15.75
N GLN A 119 -1.65 23.25 14.75
CA GLN A 119 -0.95 23.47 13.48
C GLN A 119 -1.97 23.63 12.33
N PRO A 120 -2.66 24.78 12.23
CA PRO A 120 -3.75 24.95 11.27
C PRO A 120 -3.33 24.81 9.82
N TRP A 121 -2.08 25.10 9.50
CA TRP A 121 -1.54 24.94 8.15
C TRP A 121 -1.44 23.47 7.73
N ILE A 122 -1.11 22.57 8.67
CA ILE A 122 -1.10 21.12 8.41
C ILE A 122 -2.53 20.65 8.16
N THR A 123 -3.47 21.08 8.97
CA THR A 123 -4.89 20.76 8.80
C THR A 123 -5.39 21.22 7.43
N ALA A 124 -5.10 22.46 7.07
CA ALA A 124 -5.50 23.01 5.77
C ALA A 124 -4.86 22.26 4.61
N ALA A 125 -3.56 22.02 4.66
CA ALA A 125 -2.84 21.29 3.61
C ALA A 125 -3.37 19.86 3.43
N ALA A 126 -3.61 19.14 4.53
CA ALA A 126 -4.10 17.77 4.49
C ALA A 126 -5.55 17.67 4.00
N THR A 127 -6.40 18.63 4.32
CA THR A 127 -7.80 18.63 3.84
C THR A 127 -7.93 19.05 2.38
N LEU A 128 -6.97 19.82 1.85
CA LEU A 128 -6.96 20.23 0.44
C LEU A 128 -6.26 19.21 -0.48
N ALA A 129 -5.55 18.27 0.11
CA ALA A 129 -4.93 17.19 -0.65
C ALA A 129 -5.96 16.13 -1.02
#